data_fd6515fe0c36fcbe70c6fe29c5fa4bd1
#
_entry.id   fd6515fe0c36fcbe70c6fe29c5fa4bd1
#
_cell.length_a   1.000
_cell.length_b   1.000
_cell.length_c   1.000
_cell.angle_alpha   90.00
_cell.angle_beta   90.00
_cell.angle_gamma   90.00
#
_symmetry.space_group_name_H-M   'P 1'
#
loop_
_entity.id
_entity.type
_entity.pdbx_description
1 polymer ?
#
loop_
_entity_poly.entity_id
_entity_poly.type
_entity_poly.pdbx_seq_one_letter_code
_entity_poly.pdbx_strand_id
1 'polypeptide(L)'
;VRVDKWLWATRVFKTRTLAIESCKAGKVKVADLKAKPSREVAPGDIVTVRKDGMNKRLQVVAIIEKRVGAKTVAEYIKDLTPEEDYAAAREHRKAMPKF
;
A
#
# COMPACT_ATOMS: atom_id res chain seq x y z
N VAL A 1 2.56 4.38 14.56
CA VAL A 1 2.93 5.29 13.46
C VAL A 1 1.72 5.51 12.55
N ARG A 2 1.60 6.68 11.97
CA ARG A 2 0.49 7.02 11.07
C ARG A 2 0.61 6.20 9.78
N VAL A 3 -0.54 5.81 9.23
CA VAL A 3 -0.57 4.99 8.01
C VAL A 3 0.07 5.70 6.82
N ASP A 4 -0.10 7.02 6.70
CA ASP A 4 0.52 7.79 5.61
C ASP A 4 2.05 7.73 5.69
N LYS A 5 2.60 7.85 6.88
CA LYS A 5 4.04 7.77 7.11
C LYS A 5 4.57 6.34 6.86
N TRP A 6 3.85 5.33 7.34
CA TRP A 6 4.24 3.93 7.14
C TRP A 6 4.23 3.55 5.66
N LEU A 7 3.21 3.97 4.91
CA LEU A 7 3.12 3.72 3.47
C LEU A 7 4.27 4.38 2.69
N TRP A 8 4.65 5.59 3.09
CA TRP A 8 5.81 6.25 2.51
C TRP A 8 7.12 5.56 2.94
N ALA A 9 7.27 5.25 4.22
CA ALA A 9 8.47 4.63 4.76
C ALA A 9 8.76 3.27 4.14
N THR A 10 7.71 2.49 3.86
CA THR A 10 7.82 1.16 3.22
C THR A 10 7.82 1.24 1.69
N ARG A 11 7.93 2.43 1.12
CA ARG A 11 8.04 2.68 -0.33
C ARG A 11 6.80 2.25 -1.15
N VAL A 12 5.65 2.11 -0.52
CA VAL A 12 4.39 1.89 -1.24
C VAL A 12 4.06 3.11 -2.09
N PHE A 13 4.32 4.30 -1.55
CA PHE A 13 4.20 5.56 -2.29
C PHE A 13 5.55 6.28 -2.35
N LYS A 14 5.80 6.96 -3.46
CA LYS A 14 7.03 7.73 -3.67
C LYS A 14 7.20 8.87 -2.68
N THR A 15 6.09 9.53 -2.34
CA THR A 15 6.10 10.67 -1.42
C THR A 15 5.01 10.48 -0.36
N ARG A 16 5.21 11.13 0.78
CA ARG A 16 4.22 11.13 1.84
C ARG A 16 2.94 11.84 1.40
N THR A 17 3.07 12.87 0.57
CA THR A 17 1.93 13.61 0.00
C THR A 17 1.03 12.68 -0.80
N LEU A 18 1.61 11.81 -1.63
CA LEU A 18 0.83 10.82 -2.39
C LEU A 18 0.10 9.85 -1.47
N ALA A 19 0.73 9.44 -0.37
CA ALA A 19 0.08 8.57 0.62
C ALA A 19 -1.11 9.29 1.28
N ILE A 20 -0.94 10.55 1.64
CA ILE A 20 -2.00 11.37 2.24
C ILE A 20 -3.17 11.52 1.27
N GLU A 21 -2.90 11.87 0.03
CA GLU A 21 -3.93 12.04 -1.01
C GLU A 21 -4.70 10.75 -1.27
N SER A 22 -4.02 9.61 -1.27
CA SER A 22 -4.65 8.30 -1.45
C SER A 22 -5.58 7.95 -0.28
N CYS A 23 -5.18 8.26 0.94
CA CYS A 23 -6.05 8.10 2.10
C CYS A 23 -7.30 8.98 1.99
N LYS A 24 -7.12 10.26 1.64
CA LYS A 24 -8.23 11.20 1.49
C LYS A 24 -9.20 10.78 0.37
N ALA A 25 -8.68 10.15 -0.68
CA ALA A 25 -9.48 9.66 -1.79
C ALA A 25 -10.22 8.34 -1.48
N GLY A 26 -10.04 7.79 -0.28
CA GLY A 26 -10.66 6.53 0.12
C GLY A 26 -10.01 5.29 -0.49
N LYS A 27 -8.79 5.41 -0.99
CA LYS A 27 -8.04 4.31 -1.63
C LYS A 27 -7.25 3.46 -0.64
N VAL A 28 -7.16 3.88 0.61
CA VAL A 28 -6.44 3.17 1.66
C VAL A 28 -7.42 2.74 2.74
N LYS A 29 -7.38 1.46 3.09
CA LYS A 29 -8.19 0.89 4.17
C LYS A 29 -7.28 0.20 5.19
N VAL A 30 -7.64 0.31 6.45
CA VAL A 30 -6.99 -0.45 7.53
C VAL A 30 -8.09 -1.30 8.17
N ALA A 31 -7.87 -2.62 8.26
CA ALA A 31 -8.88 -3.57 8.75
C ALA A 31 -10.23 -3.40 8.01
N ASP A 32 -10.16 -3.25 6.69
CA ASP A 32 -11.31 -3.09 5.78
C ASP A 32 -12.13 -1.81 5.98
N LEU A 33 -11.64 -0.88 6.77
CA LEU A 33 -12.27 0.44 6.97
C LEU A 33 -11.45 1.53 6.32
N LYS A 34 -12.13 2.49 5.68
CA LYS A 34 -11.45 3.65 5.10
C LYS A 34 -10.59 4.33 6.15
N ALA A 35 -9.34 4.57 5.84
CA ALA A 35 -8.38 5.14 6.77
C ALA A 35 -8.13 6.61 6.47
N LYS A 36 -8.16 7.43 7.52
CA LYS A 36 -7.66 8.80 7.45
C LYS A 36 -6.13 8.75 7.40
N PRO A 37 -5.45 9.76 6.84
CA PRO A 37 -3.98 9.79 6.83
C PRO A 37 -3.36 9.62 8.22
N SER A 38 -4.03 10.10 9.25
CA SER A 38 -3.56 10.03 10.64
C SER A 38 -3.86 8.71 11.34
N ARG A 39 -4.50 7.75 10.66
CA ARG A 39 -4.80 6.43 11.26
C ARG A 39 -3.50 5.75 11.69
N GLU A 40 -3.45 5.36 12.95
CA GLU A 40 -2.32 4.60 13.48
C GLU A 40 -2.36 3.15 12.98
N VAL A 41 -1.20 2.60 12.69
CA VAL A 41 -1.04 1.17 12.33
C VAL A 41 -0.12 0.48 13.33
N ALA A 42 -0.35 -0.82 13.50
CA ALA A 42 0.43 -1.65 14.41
C ALA A 42 0.79 -2.97 13.69
N PRO A 43 1.84 -3.68 14.16
CA PRO A 43 2.16 -4.99 13.59
C PRO A 43 0.95 -5.91 13.61
N GLY A 44 0.71 -6.59 12.50
CA GLY A 44 -0.44 -7.47 12.31
C GLY A 44 -1.63 -6.81 11.60
N ASP A 45 -1.66 -5.49 11.52
CA ASP A 45 -2.72 -4.79 10.78
C ASP A 45 -2.63 -5.08 9.28
N ILE A 46 -3.79 -5.19 8.65
CA ILE A 46 -3.88 -5.36 7.19
C ILE A 46 -4.25 -4.02 6.58
N VAL A 47 -3.38 -3.52 5.71
CA VAL A 47 -3.59 -2.28 4.98
C VAL A 47 -3.88 -2.63 3.52
N THR A 48 -5.06 -2.24 3.05
CA THR A 48 -5.44 -2.42 1.65
C THR A 48 -5.26 -1.10 0.92
N VAL A 49 -4.51 -1.13 -0.18
CA VAL A 49 -4.19 0.06 -0.97
C VAL A 49 -4.63 -0.16 -2.40
N ARG A 50 -5.48 0.74 -2.90
CA ARG A 50 -5.83 0.75 -4.32
C ARG A 50 -4.83 1.61 -5.07
N LYS A 51 -4.03 0.97 -5.92
CA LYS A 51 -2.97 1.65 -6.66
C LYS A 51 -2.80 0.97 -8.02
N ASP A 52 -2.66 1.78 -9.08
CA ASP A 52 -2.45 1.30 -10.45
C ASP A 52 -3.55 0.33 -10.91
N GLY A 53 -4.79 0.59 -10.50
CA GLY A 53 -5.95 -0.23 -10.89
C GLY A 53 -6.06 -1.55 -10.16
N MET A 54 -5.27 -1.76 -9.11
CA MET A 54 -5.24 -3.02 -8.38
C MET A 54 -5.32 -2.75 -6.88
N ASN A 55 -5.98 -3.66 -6.16
CA ASN A 55 -6.05 -3.62 -4.70
C ASN A 55 -4.92 -4.47 -4.13
N LYS A 56 -3.93 -3.83 -3.54
CA LYS A 56 -2.84 -4.52 -2.84
C LYS A 56 -3.22 -4.71 -1.38
N ARG A 57 -3.05 -5.92 -0.89
CA ARG A 57 -3.29 -6.24 0.51
C ARG A 57 -1.94 -6.46 1.19
N LEU A 58 -1.64 -5.60 2.15
CA LEU A 58 -0.32 -5.54 2.77
C LEU A 58 -0.46 -5.71 4.28
N GLN A 59 0.30 -6.64 4.86
CA GLN A 59 0.32 -6.80 6.30
C GLN A 59 1.48 -6.01 6.89
N VAL A 60 1.20 -5.27 7.97
CA VAL A 60 2.25 -4.58 8.74
C VAL A 60 3.02 -5.64 9.54
N VAL A 61 4.27 -5.88 9.17
CA VAL A 61 5.14 -6.80 9.90
C VAL A 61 5.83 -6.06 11.05
N ALA A 62 6.32 -4.86 10.76
CA ALA A 62 6.97 -4.00 11.75
C ALA A 62 6.70 -2.55 11.45
N ILE A 63 6.68 -1.74 12.51
CA ILE A 63 6.52 -0.30 12.41
C ILE A 63 7.86 0.33 12.08
N ILE A 64 7.85 1.33 11.18
CA ILE A 64 9.03 2.10 10.87
C ILE A 64 8.64 3.55 10.61
N GLU A 65 9.45 4.46 11.08
CA GLU A 65 9.24 5.90 10.92
C GLU A 65 10.16 6.54 9.88
N LYS A 66 11.23 5.84 9.49
CA LYS A 66 12.19 6.32 8.50
C LYS A 66 12.03 5.52 7.21
N ARG A 67 12.18 6.20 6.08
CA ARG A 67 12.13 5.53 4.78
C ARG A 67 13.32 4.59 4.62
N VAL A 68 13.03 3.33 4.29
CA VAL A 68 14.03 2.29 4.09
C VAL A 68 14.36 2.12 2.61
N GLY A 69 15.51 1.52 2.33
CA GLY A 69 15.84 1.12 0.97
C GLY A 69 14.95 -0.01 0.48
N ALA A 70 14.80 -0.12 -0.84
CA ALA A 70 13.91 -1.12 -1.44
C ALA A 70 14.23 -2.55 -1.00
N LYS A 71 15.49 -2.85 -0.73
CA LYS A 71 15.94 -4.20 -0.32
C LYS A 71 15.47 -4.59 1.08
N THR A 72 15.20 -3.62 1.95
CA THR A 72 14.81 -3.89 3.34
C THR A 72 13.30 -3.80 3.57
N VAL A 73 12.54 -3.39 2.56
CA VAL A 73 11.07 -3.25 2.68
C VAL A 73 10.41 -4.54 3.14
N ALA A 74 10.87 -5.70 2.66
CA ALA A 74 10.29 -7.00 3.01
C ALA A 74 10.37 -7.33 4.50
N GLU A 75 11.23 -6.65 5.26
CA GLU A 75 11.33 -6.83 6.71
C GLU A 75 10.18 -6.15 7.47
N TYR A 76 9.50 -5.20 6.83
CA TYR A 76 8.46 -4.37 7.45
C TYR A 76 7.07 -4.62 6.89
N ILE A 77 6.98 -5.25 5.72
CA ILE A 77 5.73 -5.43 5.00
C ILE A 77 5.65 -6.84 4.41
N LYS A 78 4.49 -7.46 4.52
CA LYS A 78 4.20 -8.73 3.86
C LYS A 78 3.10 -8.50 2.84
N ASP A 79 3.37 -8.84 1.59
CA ASP A 79 2.38 -8.71 0.53
C ASP A 79 1.45 -9.92 0.53
N LEU A 80 0.19 -9.70 0.89
CA LEU A 80 -0.84 -10.72 0.93
C LEU A 80 -1.78 -10.64 -0.28
N THR A 81 -1.44 -9.81 -1.28
CA THR A 81 -2.26 -9.67 -2.48
C THR A 81 -2.38 -11.01 -3.20
N PRO A 82 -3.61 -11.48 -3.50
CA PRO A 82 -3.78 -12.75 -4.22
C PRO A 82 -3.11 -12.71 -5.59
N GLU A 83 -2.52 -13.84 -6.00
CA GLU A 83 -1.87 -13.95 -7.31
C GLU A 83 -2.83 -13.64 -8.46
N GLU A 84 -4.10 -14.00 -8.32
CA GLU A 84 -5.14 -13.69 -9.31
C GLU A 84 -5.29 -12.19 -9.55
N ASP A 85 -5.13 -11.35 -8.52
CA ASP A 85 -5.19 -9.91 -8.67
C ASP A 85 -4.00 -9.37 -9.46
N TYR A 86 -2.81 -9.94 -9.25
CA TYR A 86 -1.64 -9.61 -10.05
C TYR A 86 -1.80 -10.06 -11.50
N ALA A 87 -2.34 -11.26 -11.72
CA ALA A 87 -2.59 -11.78 -13.06
C ALA A 87 -3.59 -10.91 -13.81
N ALA A 88 -4.69 -10.52 -13.15
CA ALA A 88 -5.70 -9.65 -13.76
C ALA A 88 -5.12 -8.28 -14.12
N ALA A 89 -4.27 -7.71 -13.28
CA ALA A 89 -3.61 -6.44 -13.57
C ALA A 89 -2.66 -6.55 -14.76
N ARG A 90 -1.92 -7.66 -14.87
CA ARG A 90 -1.04 -7.92 -16.02
C ARG A 90 -1.84 -8.06 -17.31
N GLU A 91 -2.93 -8.81 -17.29
CA GLU A 91 -3.80 -8.99 -18.46
C GLU A 91 -4.44 -7.68 -18.89
N HIS A 92 -4.90 -6.88 -17.94
CA HIS A 92 -5.47 -5.58 -18.24
C HIS A 92 -4.46 -4.67 -18.94
N ARG A 93 -3.20 -4.66 -18.50
CA ARG A 93 -2.13 -3.88 -19.14
C ARG A 93 -1.84 -4.37 -20.55
N LYS A 94 -1.87 -5.70 -20.79
CA LYS A 94 -1.65 -6.28 -22.12
C LYS A 94 -2.80 -5.97 -23.07
N ALA A 95 -4.02 -5.88 -22.54
CA ALA A 95 -5.21 -5.60 -23.34
C ALA A 95 -5.36 -4.12 -23.70
N MET A 96 -4.64 -3.23 -23.04
CA MET A 96 -4.71 -1.80 -23.32
C MET A 96 -4.07 -1.48 -24.67
N PRO A 97 -4.79 -0.74 -25.56
CA PRO A 97 -4.20 -0.32 -26.82
C PRO A 97 -2.98 0.56 -26.58
N LYS A 98 -1.96 0.36 -27.39
CA LYS A 98 -0.78 1.24 -27.40
C LYS A 98 -1.01 2.34 -28.43
N PHE A 99 -0.84 3.54 -28.02
CA PHE A 99 -0.94 4.71 -28.89
C PHE A 99 0.42 5.37 -29.09
#